data_ba1a13250bb61fe58d709908b11436bc
#
_entry.id   ba1a13250bb61fe58d709908b11436bc
#
_cell.length_a   1.000
_cell.length_b   1.000
_cell.length_c   1.000
_cell.angle_alpha   90.00
_cell.angle_beta   90.00
_cell.angle_gamma   90.00
#
_symmetry.space_group_name_H-M   'P 1'
#
loop_
_entity.id
_entity.type
_entity.pdbx_description
1 polymer ?
#
loop_
_entity_poly.entity_id
_entity_poly.type
_entity_poly.pdbx_seq_one_letter_code
_entity_poly.pdbx_strand_id
1 'polypeptide(L)'
;MPSFVKHIINKNDFILNCNRTIFWEQEKLLILSDLHLGKTGHFRKSGIAVPAAVMKEDMQRFVAAIQFFKPAQVVIVGDLFHSVENKEHELFLKWRNDLQHVPMLLVKGNHDIVPEEWYKNAGIDIVEKIWRKNNFLFVHHIEDAAEESLSKGDYFFSGHTHPAVSIKGLGKQSLRFPCFYFTEKYAVLPAFGKFTGTYLLSPQKKDKTFVVVEDSVILHRK
;
A
#
# COMPACT_ATOMS: atom_id res chain seq x y z
N MET A 1 10.18 15.06 -12.31
CA MET A 1 10.01 13.59 -12.41
C MET A 1 9.76 13.07 -11.01
N PRO A 2 8.81 12.15 -10.80
CA PRO A 2 8.62 11.59 -9.48
C PRO A 2 9.91 10.95 -8.98
N SER A 3 10.29 11.27 -7.75
CA SER A 3 11.49 10.71 -7.13
C SER A 3 11.22 9.29 -6.66
N PHE A 4 12.18 8.42 -6.85
CA PHE A 4 12.17 7.05 -6.34
C PHE A 4 13.51 6.72 -5.71
N VAL A 5 13.48 5.77 -4.77
CA VAL A 5 14.67 5.29 -4.06
C VAL A 5 14.74 3.79 -4.17
N LYS A 6 15.91 3.29 -4.57
CA LYS A 6 16.20 1.86 -4.59
C LYS A 6 16.58 1.38 -3.19
N HIS A 7 15.91 0.33 -2.73
CA HIS A 7 16.22 -0.38 -1.49
C HIS A 7 16.45 -1.86 -1.77
N ILE A 8 17.51 -2.43 -1.23
CA ILE A 8 17.91 -3.82 -1.48
C ILE A 8 17.56 -4.67 -0.25
N ILE A 9 16.82 -5.77 -0.47
CA ILE A 9 16.47 -6.77 0.54
C ILE A 9 16.76 -8.16 -0.04
N ASN A 10 17.55 -8.97 0.64
CA ASN A 10 17.87 -10.34 0.22
C ASN A 10 18.34 -10.41 -1.26
N LYS A 11 19.19 -9.47 -1.69
CA LYS A 11 19.70 -9.34 -3.07
C LYS A 11 18.63 -9.05 -4.14
N ASN A 12 17.44 -8.59 -3.73
CA ASN A 12 16.40 -8.13 -4.62
C ASN A 12 16.27 -6.61 -4.54
N ASP A 13 15.94 -5.99 -5.67
CA ASP A 13 15.83 -4.55 -5.84
C ASP A 13 14.37 -4.11 -5.72
N PHE A 14 14.10 -3.26 -4.74
CA PHE A 14 12.80 -2.66 -4.48
C PHE A 14 12.86 -1.16 -4.72
N ILE A 15 12.10 -0.67 -5.68
CA ILE A 15 12.02 0.75 -6.02
C ILE A 15 10.85 1.35 -5.26
N LEU A 16 11.15 2.20 -4.28
CA LEU A 16 10.16 2.95 -3.50
C LEU A 16 9.77 4.22 -4.27
N ASN A 17 8.47 4.43 -4.45
CA ASN A 17 7.95 5.53 -5.24
C ASN A 17 7.13 6.50 -4.37
N CYS A 18 7.16 7.79 -4.69
CA CYS A 18 6.39 8.83 -4.00
C CYS A 18 4.86 8.61 -4.07
N ASN A 19 4.37 7.84 -5.03
CA ASN A 19 2.98 7.39 -5.08
C ASN A 19 2.63 6.33 -4.02
N ARG A 20 3.53 6.07 -3.06
CA ARG A 20 3.36 5.08 -1.98
C ARG A 20 3.24 3.65 -2.49
N THR A 21 4.00 3.34 -3.54
CA THR A 21 4.12 2.00 -4.11
C THR A 21 5.56 1.51 -4.04
N ILE A 22 5.74 0.20 -4.04
CA ILE A 22 7.02 -0.48 -4.19
C ILE A 22 6.99 -1.26 -5.51
N PHE A 23 8.01 -1.12 -6.33
CA PHE A 23 8.20 -1.97 -7.50
C PHE A 23 9.37 -2.92 -7.27
N TRP A 24 9.11 -4.23 -7.28
CA TRP A 24 10.11 -5.27 -7.19
C TRP A 24 10.61 -5.61 -8.59
N GLU A 25 11.86 -5.21 -8.90
CA GLU A 25 12.39 -5.23 -10.26
C GLU A 25 12.49 -6.64 -10.85
N GLN A 26 13.01 -7.62 -10.09
CA GLN A 26 13.24 -8.98 -10.57
C GLN A 26 11.95 -9.70 -10.95
N GLU A 27 10.88 -9.45 -10.22
CA GLU A 27 9.57 -10.09 -10.43
C GLU A 27 8.60 -9.22 -11.24
N LYS A 28 8.99 -7.98 -11.58
CA LYS A 28 8.12 -6.96 -12.19
C LYS A 28 6.79 -6.81 -11.43
N LEU A 29 6.87 -6.80 -10.10
CA LEU A 29 5.73 -6.77 -9.21
C LEU A 29 5.52 -5.38 -8.65
N LEU A 30 4.33 -4.79 -8.84
CA LEU A 30 3.94 -3.55 -8.19
C LEU A 30 3.19 -3.87 -6.90
N ILE A 31 3.69 -3.37 -5.78
CA ILE A 31 3.19 -3.66 -4.43
C ILE A 31 2.67 -2.37 -3.80
N LEU A 32 1.47 -2.42 -3.24
CA LEU A 32 0.86 -1.33 -2.48
C LEU A 32 -0.12 -1.90 -1.45
N SER A 33 -0.58 -1.07 -0.51
CA SER A 33 -1.52 -1.48 0.54
C SER A 33 -2.51 -0.35 0.85
N ASP A 34 -3.61 -0.70 1.53
CA ASP A 34 -4.50 0.25 2.19
C ASP A 34 -5.01 1.37 1.27
N LEU A 35 -5.64 0.98 0.15
CA LEU A 35 -6.27 1.94 -0.77
C LEU A 35 -7.51 2.56 -0.14
N HIS A 36 -8.24 1.75 0.65
CA HIS A 36 -9.46 2.15 1.34
C HIS A 36 -10.49 2.84 0.43
N LEU A 37 -10.68 2.31 -0.76
CA LEU A 37 -11.72 2.80 -1.67
C LEU A 37 -13.08 2.67 -0.99
N GLY A 38 -13.95 3.66 -1.20
CA GLY A 38 -15.25 3.72 -0.52
C GLY A 38 -15.24 4.53 0.78
N LYS A 39 -14.09 4.81 1.37
CA LYS A 39 -13.98 5.54 2.64
C LYS A 39 -14.53 6.95 2.55
N THR A 40 -14.27 7.66 1.46
CA THR A 40 -14.77 9.01 1.26
C THR A 40 -16.30 9.04 1.15
N GLY A 41 -16.90 8.04 0.53
CA GLY A 41 -18.36 7.84 0.45
C GLY A 41 -18.99 7.57 1.82
N HIS A 42 -18.33 6.75 2.65
CA HIS A 42 -18.77 6.46 4.02
C HIS A 42 -18.80 7.73 4.88
N PHE A 43 -17.73 8.53 4.87
CA PHE A 43 -17.67 9.79 5.63
C PHE A 43 -18.71 10.81 5.17
N ARG A 44 -18.97 10.93 3.86
CA ARG A 44 -20.03 11.81 3.35
C ARG A 44 -21.42 11.38 3.81
N LYS A 45 -21.71 10.07 3.85
CA LYS A 45 -22.97 9.54 4.42
C LYS A 45 -23.10 9.87 5.91
N SER A 46 -21.98 9.96 6.63
CA SER A 46 -21.93 10.36 8.05
C SER A 46 -21.90 11.87 8.26
N GLY A 47 -22.16 12.69 7.24
CA GLY A 47 -22.21 14.14 7.32
C GLY A 47 -20.87 14.86 7.31
N ILE A 48 -19.76 14.14 7.10
CA ILE A 48 -18.42 14.72 7.02
C ILE A 48 -18.11 15.09 5.56
N ALA A 49 -17.84 16.37 5.32
CA ALA A 49 -17.53 16.87 3.98
C ALA A 49 -16.14 16.39 3.53
N VAL A 50 -16.11 15.41 2.62
CA VAL A 50 -14.88 14.95 1.97
C VAL A 50 -14.97 15.25 0.47
N PRO A 51 -13.96 15.92 -0.13
CA PRO A 51 -13.97 16.21 -1.56
C PRO A 51 -14.07 14.94 -2.41
N ALA A 52 -14.94 14.94 -3.41
CA ALA A 52 -15.10 13.81 -4.33
C ALA A 52 -13.82 13.55 -5.17
N ALA A 53 -12.96 14.55 -5.30
CA ALA A 53 -11.72 14.47 -6.05
C ALA A 53 -10.70 13.49 -5.44
N VAL A 54 -10.74 13.22 -4.15
CA VAL A 54 -9.74 12.39 -3.44
C VAL A 54 -9.63 11.01 -4.05
N MET A 55 -10.75 10.31 -4.25
CA MET A 55 -10.74 8.98 -4.86
C MET A 55 -10.20 9.04 -6.30
N LYS A 56 -10.60 10.05 -7.08
CA LYS A 56 -10.12 10.22 -8.46
C LYS A 56 -8.60 10.40 -8.49
N GLU A 57 -8.04 11.20 -7.59
CA GLU A 57 -6.61 11.39 -7.46
C GLU A 57 -5.88 10.09 -7.08
N ASP A 58 -6.42 9.30 -6.15
CA ASP A 58 -5.84 8.03 -5.77
C ASP A 58 -5.84 7.05 -6.95
N MET A 59 -6.94 6.97 -7.71
CA MET A 59 -6.99 6.14 -8.91
C MET A 59 -6.04 6.63 -10.01
N GLN A 60 -5.90 7.95 -10.21
CA GLN A 60 -4.94 8.50 -11.16
C GLN A 60 -3.50 8.14 -10.80
N ARG A 61 -3.13 8.21 -9.50
CA ARG A 61 -1.81 7.79 -9.01
C ARG A 61 -1.58 6.29 -9.23
N PHE A 62 -2.62 5.47 -9.01
CA PHE A 62 -2.54 4.03 -9.22
C PHE A 62 -2.28 3.69 -10.69
N VAL A 63 -3.06 4.26 -11.59
CA VAL A 63 -2.88 4.08 -13.03
C VAL A 63 -1.52 4.61 -13.49
N ALA A 64 -1.10 5.79 -13.01
CA ALA A 64 0.21 6.36 -13.33
C ALA A 64 1.36 5.44 -12.90
N ALA A 65 1.26 4.79 -11.72
CA ALA A 65 2.25 3.82 -11.27
C ALA A 65 2.29 2.59 -12.19
N ILE A 66 1.13 2.04 -12.60
CA ILE A 66 1.05 0.91 -13.53
C ILE A 66 1.65 1.28 -14.90
N GLN A 67 1.31 2.44 -15.43
CA GLN A 67 1.82 2.90 -16.72
C GLN A 67 3.33 3.13 -16.71
N PHE A 68 3.86 3.65 -15.60
CA PHE A 68 5.28 3.92 -15.45
C PHE A 68 6.11 2.64 -15.30
N PHE A 69 5.72 1.77 -14.37
CA PHE A 69 6.49 0.55 -14.07
C PHE A 69 6.20 -0.61 -15.00
N LYS A 70 5.05 -0.61 -15.68
CA LYS A 70 4.57 -1.70 -16.56
C LYS A 70 4.73 -3.06 -15.88
N PRO A 71 4.12 -3.26 -14.69
CA PRO A 71 4.29 -4.46 -13.92
C PRO A 71 3.70 -5.69 -14.63
N ALA A 72 4.27 -6.85 -14.39
CA ALA A 72 3.68 -8.13 -14.80
C ALA A 72 2.48 -8.49 -13.91
N GLN A 73 2.45 -8.00 -12.68
CA GLN A 73 1.37 -8.22 -11.72
C GLN A 73 1.34 -7.08 -10.68
N VAL A 74 0.15 -6.78 -10.17
CA VAL A 74 -0.06 -5.91 -9.02
C VAL A 74 -0.44 -6.75 -7.81
N VAL A 75 0.18 -6.49 -6.65
CA VAL A 75 -0.18 -7.09 -5.37
C VAL A 75 -0.64 -6.00 -4.42
N ILE A 76 -1.87 -6.15 -3.94
CA ILE A 76 -2.49 -5.27 -2.95
C ILE A 76 -2.42 -5.98 -1.60
N VAL A 77 -1.70 -5.39 -0.65
CA VAL A 77 -1.46 -5.97 0.68
C VAL A 77 -2.53 -5.47 1.65
N GLY A 78 -3.77 -5.88 1.37
CA GLY A 78 -4.97 -5.64 2.17
C GLY A 78 -5.61 -4.27 2.00
N ASP A 79 -6.84 -4.22 2.49
CA ASP A 79 -7.69 -3.04 2.59
C ASP A 79 -7.84 -2.28 1.26
N LEU A 80 -8.18 -3.03 0.21
CA LEU A 80 -8.55 -2.44 -1.07
C LEU A 80 -9.80 -1.58 -0.90
N PHE A 81 -10.81 -2.10 -0.17
CA PHE A 81 -12.05 -1.39 0.13
C PHE A 81 -12.18 -1.09 1.61
N HIS A 82 -12.98 -0.07 1.94
CA HIS A 82 -13.21 0.34 3.33
C HIS A 82 -14.57 -0.12 3.87
N SER A 83 -15.51 -0.47 3.01
CA SER A 83 -16.89 -0.78 3.38
C SER A 83 -17.57 -1.65 2.32
N VAL A 84 -18.78 -2.09 2.62
CA VAL A 84 -19.67 -2.72 1.65
C VAL A 84 -19.85 -1.86 0.39
N GLU A 85 -20.26 -2.50 -0.69
CA GLU A 85 -20.40 -1.94 -2.03
C GLU A 85 -21.09 -0.57 -2.06
N ASN A 86 -20.51 0.36 -2.81
CA ASN A 86 -21.01 1.71 -3.02
C ASN A 86 -20.58 2.23 -4.41
N LYS A 87 -20.95 3.48 -4.74
CA LYS A 87 -20.60 4.10 -6.03
C LYS A 87 -19.10 4.13 -6.36
N GLU A 88 -18.23 4.08 -5.36
CA GLU A 88 -16.79 4.08 -5.57
C GLU A 88 -16.31 2.70 -6.08
N HIS A 89 -17.00 1.61 -5.74
CA HIS A 89 -16.77 0.28 -6.30
C HIS A 89 -17.11 0.23 -7.80
N GLU A 90 -18.21 0.84 -8.22
CA GLU A 90 -18.57 0.96 -9.63
C GLU A 90 -17.53 1.74 -10.43
N LEU A 91 -17.03 2.84 -9.85
CA LEU A 91 -15.94 3.60 -10.46
C LEU A 91 -14.65 2.78 -10.57
N PHE A 92 -14.30 2.03 -9.52
CA PHE A 92 -13.14 1.15 -9.57
C PHE A 92 -13.27 0.10 -10.67
N LEU A 93 -14.47 -0.52 -10.84
CA LEU A 93 -14.70 -1.48 -11.92
C LEU A 93 -14.45 -0.89 -13.30
N LYS A 94 -14.83 0.36 -13.54
CA LYS A 94 -14.53 1.04 -14.81
C LYS A 94 -13.04 1.14 -15.07
N TRP A 95 -12.26 1.59 -14.05
CA TRP A 95 -10.81 1.66 -14.16
C TRP A 95 -10.18 0.28 -14.28
N ARG A 96 -10.72 -0.71 -13.57
CA ARG A 96 -10.25 -2.09 -13.64
C ARG A 96 -10.43 -2.70 -15.03
N ASN A 97 -11.54 -2.39 -15.72
CA ASN A 97 -11.78 -2.81 -17.09
C ASN A 97 -10.70 -2.29 -18.05
N ASP A 98 -10.26 -1.06 -17.89
CA ASP A 98 -9.18 -0.48 -18.71
C ASP A 98 -7.82 -1.16 -18.42
N LEU A 99 -7.66 -1.79 -17.27
CA LEU A 99 -6.45 -2.44 -16.79
C LEU A 99 -6.54 -3.97 -16.76
N GLN A 100 -7.48 -4.60 -17.46
CA GLN A 100 -7.69 -6.06 -17.46
C GLN A 100 -6.43 -6.85 -17.85
N HIS A 101 -5.58 -6.26 -18.67
CA HIS A 101 -4.33 -6.86 -19.12
C HIS A 101 -3.26 -6.99 -18.02
N VAL A 102 -3.48 -6.35 -16.86
CA VAL A 102 -2.56 -6.43 -15.71
C VAL A 102 -3.20 -7.31 -14.63
N PRO A 103 -2.68 -8.51 -14.36
CA PRO A 103 -3.15 -9.36 -13.27
C PRO A 103 -3.06 -8.63 -11.93
N MET A 104 -4.10 -8.77 -11.09
CA MET A 104 -4.14 -8.20 -9.75
C MET A 104 -4.41 -9.30 -8.73
N LEU A 105 -3.69 -9.25 -7.61
CA LEU A 105 -3.86 -10.13 -6.46
C LEU A 105 -4.08 -9.28 -5.22
N LEU A 106 -5.08 -9.64 -4.43
CA LEU A 106 -5.39 -9.06 -3.12
C LEU A 106 -5.07 -10.08 -2.02
N VAL A 107 -4.17 -9.73 -1.13
CA VAL A 107 -4.07 -10.37 0.19
C VAL A 107 -5.10 -9.66 1.06
N LYS A 108 -6.15 -10.35 1.51
CA LYS A 108 -7.27 -9.69 2.19
C LYS A 108 -6.86 -8.99 3.49
N GLY A 109 -7.37 -7.79 3.67
CA GLY A 109 -7.33 -7.05 4.92
C GLY A 109 -8.65 -7.15 5.68
N ASN A 110 -8.68 -6.60 6.87
CA ASN A 110 -9.87 -6.66 7.74
C ASN A 110 -11.04 -5.80 7.23
N HIS A 111 -10.81 -4.86 6.33
CA HIS A 111 -11.85 -4.05 5.68
C HIS A 111 -12.35 -4.66 4.36
N ASP A 112 -11.71 -5.70 3.84
CA ASP A 112 -12.11 -6.35 2.58
C ASP A 112 -13.28 -7.32 2.80
N ILE A 113 -14.44 -6.77 3.20
CA ILE A 113 -15.66 -7.50 3.55
C ILE A 113 -16.63 -7.64 2.37
N VAL A 114 -16.24 -7.19 1.19
CA VAL A 114 -17.03 -7.37 -0.05
C VAL A 114 -17.06 -8.87 -0.40
N PRO A 115 -18.17 -9.41 -0.92
CA PRO A 115 -18.25 -10.82 -1.31
C PRO A 115 -17.16 -11.23 -2.32
N GLU A 116 -16.60 -12.42 -2.19
CA GLU A 116 -15.54 -12.92 -3.07
C GLU A 116 -15.92 -12.91 -4.56
N GLU A 117 -17.19 -13.18 -4.85
CA GLU A 117 -17.71 -13.14 -6.23
C GLU A 117 -17.49 -11.76 -6.88
N TRP A 118 -17.58 -10.68 -6.12
CA TRP A 118 -17.31 -9.34 -6.61
C TRP A 118 -15.85 -9.18 -7.09
N TYR A 119 -14.88 -9.64 -6.29
CA TYR A 119 -13.47 -9.58 -6.67
C TYR A 119 -13.18 -10.45 -7.89
N LYS A 120 -13.77 -11.63 -7.94
CA LYS A 120 -13.67 -12.54 -9.08
C LYS A 120 -14.22 -11.89 -10.37
N ASN A 121 -15.36 -11.24 -10.28
CA ASN A 121 -15.96 -10.49 -11.40
C ASN A 121 -15.09 -9.28 -11.81
N ALA A 122 -14.37 -8.69 -10.88
CA ALA A 122 -13.38 -7.64 -11.15
C ALA A 122 -12.04 -8.18 -11.69
N GLY A 123 -11.89 -9.51 -11.82
CA GLY A 123 -10.64 -10.13 -12.27
C GLY A 123 -9.50 -9.92 -11.26
N ILE A 124 -9.81 -9.98 -9.96
CA ILE A 124 -8.85 -9.88 -8.86
C ILE A 124 -8.76 -11.23 -8.16
N ASP A 125 -7.58 -11.82 -8.14
CA ASP A 125 -7.31 -13.02 -7.37
C ASP A 125 -7.23 -12.68 -5.89
N ILE A 126 -7.76 -13.56 -5.02
CA ILE A 126 -7.81 -13.33 -3.57
C ILE A 126 -6.96 -14.36 -2.86
N VAL A 127 -6.25 -13.92 -1.83
CA VAL A 127 -5.58 -14.75 -0.83
C VAL A 127 -6.03 -14.29 0.55
N GLU A 128 -6.50 -15.22 1.39
CA GLU A 128 -7.13 -14.89 2.67
C GLU A 128 -6.19 -14.28 3.69
N LYS A 129 -4.97 -14.82 3.85
CA LYS A 129 -4.04 -14.36 4.90
C LYS A 129 -2.66 -14.04 4.36
N ILE A 130 -2.00 -15.00 3.72
CA ILE A 130 -0.59 -14.93 3.37
C ILE A 130 -0.38 -15.33 1.93
N TRP A 131 0.24 -14.46 1.15
CA TRP A 131 0.74 -14.80 -0.17
C TRP A 131 2.26 -14.84 -0.14
N ARG A 132 2.83 -15.92 -0.68
CA ARG A 132 4.28 -16.11 -0.75
C ARG A 132 4.78 -16.07 -2.18
N LYS A 133 5.86 -15.34 -2.41
CA LYS A 133 6.63 -15.38 -3.65
C LYS A 133 8.12 -15.37 -3.29
N ASN A 134 8.81 -16.46 -3.66
CA ASN A 134 10.19 -16.70 -3.22
C ASN A 134 10.31 -16.64 -1.68
N ASN A 135 11.26 -15.86 -1.16
CA ASN A 135 11.45 -15.63 0.27
C ASN A 135 10.67 -14.41 0.80
N PHE A 136 9.74 -13.89 0.03
CA PHE A 136 8.93 -12.75 0.43
C PHE A 136 7.49 -13.16 0.69
N LEU A 137 6.98 -12.76 1.84
CA LEU A 137 5.61 -13.02 2.27
C LEU A 137 4.88 -11.69 2.36
N PHE A 138 3.65 -11.71 1.90
CA PHE A 138 2.76 -10.55 1.90
C PHE A 138 1.58 -10.87 2.81
N VAL A 139 1.42 -10.06 3.85
CA VAL A 139 0.40 -10.20 4.89
C VAL A 139 -0.21 -8.85 5.18
N HIS A 140 -1.51 -8.76 5.41
CA HIS A 140 -2.08 -7.48 5.80
C HIS A 140 -1.66 -7.08 7.20
N HIS A 141 -1.87 -7.94 8.18
CA HIS A 141 -1.40 -7.79 9.55
C HIS A 141 -0.07 -8.52 9.76
N ILE A 142 0.91 -7.86 10.37
CA ILE A 142 2.20 -8.51 10.65
C ILE A 142 2.07 -9.67 11.65
N GLU A 143 1.06 -9.64 12.51
CA GLU A 143 0.75 -10.68 13.46
C GLU A 143 0.36 -12.00 12.78
N ASP A 144 -0.27 -11.95 11.61
CA ASP A 144 -0.61 -13.15 10.83
C ASP A 144 0.65 -13.93 10.40
N ALA A 145 1.78 -13.25 10.30
CA ALA A 145 3.06 -13.89 10.00
C ALA A 145 3.57 -14.80 11.13
N ALA A 146 3.12 -14.60 12.37
CA ALA A 146 3.53 -15.42 13.52
C ALA A 146 2.97 -16.85 13.47
N GLU A 147 1.89 -17.06 12.71
CA GLU A 147 1.26 -18.38 12.52
C GLU A 147 1.96 -19.22 11.44
N GLU A 148 2.84 -18.60 10.65
CA GLU A 148 3.48 -19.25 9.51
C GLU A 148 4.78 -19.94 9.90
N SER A 149 5.04 -21.10 9.31
CA SER A 149 6.34 -21.77 9.42
C SER A 149 7.39 -21.02 8.61
N LEU A 150 8.22 -20.23 9.30
CA LEU A 150 9.22 -19.36 8.69
C LEU A 150 10.48 -20.11 8.30
N SER A 151 10.97 -19.87 7.10
CA SER A 151 12.26 -20.32 6.63
C SER A 151 13.34 -19.27 6.91
N LYS A 152 14.59 -19.72 7.01
CA LYS A 152 15.72 -18.79 7.13
C LYS A 152 15.81 -17.89 5.91
N GLY A 153 15.72 -16.58 6.13
CA GLY A 153 15.78 -15.59 5.05
C GLY A 153 14.42 -15.09 4.58
N ASP A 154 13.32 -15.58 5.15
CA ASP A 154 11.99 -15.03 4.90
C ASP A 154 11.90 -13.57 5.33
N TYR A 155 11.21 -12.77 4.51
CA TYR A 155 10.98 -11.35 4.73
C TYR A 155 9.54 -10.98 4.44
N PHE A 156 8.93 -10.18 5.29
CA PHE A 156 7.50 -9.84 5.19
C PHE A 156 7.29 -8.43 4.64
N PHE A 157 6.21 -8.27 3.88
CA PHE A 157 5.62 -6.98 3.56
C PHE A 157 4.22 -6.92 4.15
N SER A 158 3.93 -5.89 4.95
CA SER A 158 2.60 -5.71 5.54
C SER A 158 2.04 -4.31 5.29
N GLY A 159 0.73 -4.17 5.42
CA GLY A 159 -0.02 -2.92 5.43
C GLY A 159 -0.53 -2.56 6.82
N HIS A 160 -1.82 -2.22 6.91
CA HIS A 160 -2.63 -2.01 8.11
C HIS A 160 -2.21 -0.87 9.03
N THR A 161 -0.95 -0.79 9.41
CA THR A 161 -0.46 0.17 10.42
C THR A 161 -0.47 1.61 9.92
N HIS A 162 -0.42 1.86 8.61
CA HIS A 162 -0.31 3.20 8.00
C HIS A 162 0.84 4.02 8.60
N PRO A 163 2.09 3.57 8.49
CA PRO A 163 3.22 4.16 9.18
C PRO A 163 3.50 5.59 8.75
N ALA A 164 3.81 6.43 9.74
CA ALA A 164 4.23 7.80 9.53
C ALA A 164 5.32 8.20 10.53
N VAL A 165 6.09 9.21 10.17
CA VAL A 165 7.02 9.89 11.06
C VAL A 165 6.62 11.34 11.26
N SER A 166 6.98 11.88 12.39
CA SER A 166 6.80 13.30 12.71
C SER A 166 8.11 14.05 12.49
N ILE A 167 8.10 15.03 11.61
CA ILE A 167 9.25 15.90 11.35
C ILE A 167 8.95 17.26 11.95
N LYS A 168 9.83 17.71 12.86
CA LYS A 168 9.74 19.03 13.48
C LYS A 168 10.31 20.08 12.54
N GLY A 169 9.54 21.11 12.25
CA GLY A 169 10.00 22.30 11.55
C GLY A 169 10.62 23.33 12.50
N LEU A 170 10.89 24.51 11.97
CA LEU A 170 11.32 25.66 12.77
C LEU A 170 10.18 26.07 13.71
N GLY A 171 10.49 26.25 14.99
CA GLY A 171 9.51 26.57 16.02
C GLY A 171 8.80 25.32 16.58
N LYS A 172 7.51 25.46 16.93
CA LYS A 172 6.68 24.40 17.53
C LYS A 172 5.91 23.56 16.50
N GLN A 173 6.15 23.77 15.21
CA GLN A 173 5.43 23.07 14.16
C GLN A 173 5.95 21.63 14.00
N SER A 174 5.02 20.69 13.81
CA SER A 174 5.32 19.29 13.57
C SER A 174 4.37 18.77 12.50
N LEU A 175 4.92 18.23 11.44
CA LEU A 175 4.17 17.62 10.35
C LEU A 175 4.36 16.11 10.34
N ARG A 176 3.29 15.38 9.99
CA ARG A 176 3.30 13.94 9.85
C ARG A 176 3.40 13.58 8.39
N PHE A 177 4.34 12.69 8.08
CA PHE A 177 4.54 12.22 6.72
C PHE A 177 4.44 10.69 6.69
N PRO A 178 3.67 10.11 5.75
CA PRO A 178 3.66 8.67 5.55
C PRO A 178 5.04 8.19 5.15
N CYS A 179 5.37 6.96 5.52
CA CYS A 179 6.68 6.40 5.24
C CYS A 179 6.64 4.90 4.97
N PHE A 180 7.60 4.42 4.19
CA PHE A 180 7.96 3.02 4.15
C PHE A 180 8.88 2.75 5.34
N TYR A 181 8.56 1.73 6.11
CA TYR A 181 9.31 1.35 7.29
C TYR A 181 9.88 -0.05 7.12
N PHE A 182 11.19 -0.20 7.27
CA PHE A 182 11.92 -1.44 7.07
C PHE A 182 12.71 -1.82 8.32
N THR A 183 12.51 -3.04 8.77
CA THR A 183 13.30 -3.70 9.81
C THR A 183 14.18 -4.79 9.18
N GLU A 184 14.86 -5.57 10.00
CA GLU A 184 15.63 -6.73 9.53
C GLU A 184 14.74 -7.86 8.99
N LYS A 185 13.47 -7.96 9.40
CA LYS A 185 12.58 -9.08 9.12
C LYS A 185 11.35 -8.71 8.32
N TYR A 186 10.93 -7.46 8.38
CA TYR A 186 9.70 -7.04 7.70
C TYR A 186 9.73 -5.56 7.29
N ALA A 187 8.88 -5.25 6.33
CA ALA A 187 8.54 -3.89 5.93
C ALA A 187 7.07 -3.61 6.20
N VAL A 188 6.75 -2.37 6.58
CA VAL A 188 5.38 -1.86 6.64
C VAL A 188 5.21 -0.78 5.58
N LEU A 189 4.21 -0.95 4.73
CA LEU A 189 3.90 -0.03 3.65
C LEU A 189 3.09 1.15 4.16
N PRO A 190 3.31 2.36 3.61
CA PRO A 190 2.38 3.47 3.83
C PRO A 190 1.03 3.17 3.18
N ALA A 191 -0.06 3.61 3.81
CA ALA A 191 -1.36 3.54 3.18
C ALA A 191 -1.34 4.28 1.83
N PHE A 192 -1.80 3.61 0.77
CA PHE A 192 -1.86 4.20 -0.57
C PHE A 192 -2.90 5.33 -0.61
N GLY A 193 -4.09 5.10 -0.04
CA GLY A 193 -5.15 6.09 -0.01
C GLY A 193 -4.72 7.38 0.71
N LYS A 194 -4.95 8.53 0.11
CA LYS A 194 -4.62 9.83 0.72
C LYS A 194 -5.50 10.14 1.94
N PHE A 195 -6.73 9.66 1.93
CA PHE A 195 -7.70 9.91 3.01
C PHE A 195 -7.70 8.78 4.04
N THR A 196 -6.52 8.45 4.55
CA THR A 196 -6.34 7.45 5.62
C THR A 196 -5.71 8.10 6.82
N GLY A 197 -6.00 7.57 8.02
CA GLY A 197 -5.24 7.93 9.23
C GLY A 197 -3.79 7.48 9.11
N THR A 198 -2.94 7.96 10.01
CA THR A 198 -1.54 7.54 10.10
C THR A 198 -1.18 7.18 11.53
N TYR A 199 -0.33 6.19 11.70
CA TYR A 199 0.24 5.79 12.98
C TYR A 199 1.69 6.28 13.09
N LEU A 200 2.00 7.04 14.15
CA LEU A 200 3.35 7.54 14.37
C LEU A 200 4.27 6.43 14.87
N LEU A 201 5.28 6.12 14.09
CA LEU A 201 6.33 5.18 14.47
C LEU A 201 7.41 5.82 15.32
N SER A 202 8.06 4.98 16.12
CA SER A 202 9.31 5.29 16.81
C SER A 202 10.43 4.36 16.31
N PRO A 203 10.99 4.61 15.11
CA PRO A 203 11.98 3.73 14.50
C PRO A 203 13.20 3.51 15.40
N GLN A 204 13.71 2.28 15.43
CA GLN A 204 14.95 1.96 16.10
C GLN A 204 16.17 2.39 15.25
N LYS A 205 17.34 2.50 15.85
CA LYS A 205 18.55 2.97 15.17
C LYS A 205 18.96 2.12 13.95
N LYS A 206 18.62 0.83 13.95
CA LYS A 206 18.92 -0.11 12.86
C LYS A 206 17.88 -0.13 11.74
N ASP A 207 16.70 0.45 11.98
CA ASP A 207 15.62 0.46 11.04
C ASP A 207 15.84 1.52 9.95
N LYS A 208 15.32 1.27 8.76
CA LYS A 208 15.34 2.24 7.67
C LYS A 208 13.94 2.76 7.43
N THR A 209 13.81 4.07 7.42
CA THR A 209 12.54 4.75 7.20
C THR A 209 12.67 5.67 6.00
N PHE A 210 11.85 5.47 4.99
CA PHE A 210 11.80 6.32 3.80
C PHE A 210 10.51 7.11 3.80
N VAL A 211 10.63 8.40 3.99
CA VAL A 211 9.50 9.33 4.12
C VAL A 211 9.03 9.78 2.75
N VAL A 212 7.71 9.80 2.57
CA VAL A 212 7.09 10.32 1.36
C VAL A 212 6.69 11.76 1.60
N VAL A 213 7.33 12.68 0.89
CA VAL A 213 7.07 14.12 0.96
C VAL A 213 6.77 14.61 -0.44
N GLU A 214 5.52 15.01 -0.69
CA GLU A 214 5.06 15.42 -2.02
C GLU A 214 5.47 14.42 -3.12
N ASP A 215 6.31 14.84 -4.06
CA ASP A 215 6.80 14.04 -5.18
C ASP A 215 8.14 13.35 -4.89
N SER A 216 8.53 13.23 -3.62
CA SER A 216 9.85 12.72 -3.24
C SER A 216 9.77 11.61 -2.20
N VAL A 217 10.73 10.69 -2.28
CA VAL A 217 10.99 9.68 -1.25
C VAL A 217 12.38 9.98 -0.67
N ILE A 218 12.46 10.15 0.64
CA ILE A 218 13.68 10.61 1.33
C ILE A 218 14.02 9.65 2.47
N LEU A 219 15.27 9.19 2.55
CA LEU A 219 15.75 8.42 3.70
C LEU A 219 15.76 9.32 4.95
N HIS A 220 14.92 8.99 5.92
CA HIS A 220 14.87 9.65 7.22
C HIS A 220 15.96 9.07 8.12
N ARG A 221 16.90 9.90 8.52
CA ARG A 221 17.94 9.57 9.53
C ARG A 221 17.55 10.24 10.84
N LYS A 222 17.46 9.45 11.89
CA LYS A 222 17.20 9.92 13.25
C LYS A 222 18.47 10.40 13.92
#